data_6f1d963d4436a691a4c00f0d8a336c27
#
_entry.id   6f1d963d4436a691a4c00f0d8a336c27
#
_cell.length_a   1.000
_cell.length_b   1.000
_cell.length_c   1.000
_cell.angle_alpha   90.00
_cell.angle_beta   90.00
_cell.angle_gamma   90.00
#
_symmetry.space_group_name_H-M   'P 1'
#
loop_
_entity.id
_entity.type
_entity.pdbx_description
1 polymer ?
#
loop_
_entity_poly.entity_id
_entity_poly.type
_entity_poly.pdbx_seq_one_letter_code
_entity_poly.pdbx_strand_id
1 'polypeptide(L)'
;FSYANRLKVAAKTDTIPVMNEKASSLSFYQKGAWALHFVRESIGYKKFDKAVKNYLKKYQFKNVETDDFLVEIRKVSDFDTENFKKVWLEDYKYPANDINFLLTKNGFMRDLLKLQHERKSKLEDKYNLLKVILKSDAYFALKNEVIYQIRNEPFDKVLELYQIALNSNE
;
A
#
# COMPACT_ATOMS: atom_id res chain seq x y z
N PHE A 1 2.25 -0.97 -4.85
CA PHE A 1 2.48 0.49 -4.82
C PHE A 1 1.76 1.21 -5.96
N SER A 2 1.94 0.81 -7.23
CA SER A 2 1.26 1.45 -8.36
C SER A 2 -0.26 1.40 -8.23
N TYR A 3 -0.83 0.29 -7.79
CA TYR A 3 -2.28 0.15 -7.55
C TYR A 3 -2.77 1.07 -6.42
N ALA A 4 -2.00 1.23 -5.33
CA ALA A 4 -2.34 2.17 -4.26
C ALA A 4 -2.38 3.62 -4.76
N ASN A 5 -1.41 4.01 -5.60
CA ASN A 5 -1.40 5.33 -6.23
C ASN A 5 -2.57 5.53 -7.20
N ARG A 6 -2.92 4.51 -7.99
CA ARG A 6 -4.10 4.55 -8.89
C ARG A 6 -5.39 4.75 -8.09
N LEU A 7 -5.58 4.03 -6.99
CA LEU A 7 -6.73 4.23 -6.10
C LEU A 7 -6.77 5.64 -5.50
N LYS A 8 -5.61 6.16 -5.06
CA LYS A 8 -5.51 7.52 -4.52
C LYS A 8 -5.88 8.59 -5.55
N VAL A 9 -5.51 8.40 -6.81
CA VAL A 9 -5.86 9.32 -7.89
C VAL A 9 -7.34 9.17 -8.24
N ALA A 10 -7.83 7.96 -8.38
CA ALA A 10 -9.22 7.68 -8.73
C ALA A 10 -10.22 8.20 -7.69
N ALA A 11 -9.89 8.12 -6.41
CA ALA A 11 -10.75 8.62 -5.32
C ALA A 11 -11.01 10.15 -5.38
N LYS A 12 -10.34 10.88 -6.26
CA LYS A 12 -10.62 12.31 -6.51
C LYS A 12 -11.84 12.52 -7.42
N THR A 13 -12.15 11.57 -8.26
CA THR A 13 -13.22 11.66 -9.29
C THR A 13 -14.24 10.54 -9.18
N ASP A 14 -13.83 9.36 -8.69
CA ASP A 14 -14.69 8.21 -8.47
C ASP A 14 -15.26 8.27 -7.04
N THR A 15 -16.46 8.82 -6.92
CA THR A 15 -17.13 9.06 -5.62
C THR A 15 -18.18 7.99 -5.31
N ILE A 16 -18.10 6.84 -5.99
CA ILE A 16 -19.04 5.73 -5.79
C ILE A 16 -18.41 4.66 -4.88
N PRO A 17 -19.05 4.31 -3.76
CA PRO A 17 -18.58 3.25 -2.87
C PRO A 17 -18.48 1.88 -3.54
N VAL A 18 -17.60 1.01 -3.03
CA VAL A 18 -17.41 -0.36 -3.55
C VAL A 18 -18.70 -1.18 -3.54
N MET A 19 -19.55 -0.97 -2.53
CA MET A 19 -20.81 -1.71 -2.36
C MET A 19 -21.93 -1.24 -3.29
N ASN A 20 -21.72 -0.19 -4.05
CA ASN A 20 -22.72 0.31 -4.98
C ASN A 20 -22.64 -0.46 -6.32
N GLU A 21 -23.78 -0.86 -6.87
CA GLU A 21 -23.86 -1.54 -8.16
C GLU A 21 -23.26 -0.74 -9.34
N LYS A 22 -23.19 0.58 -9.20
CA LYS A 22 -22.56 1.50 -10.18
C LYS A 22 -21.07 1.73 -9.93
N ALA A 23 -20.45 1.00 -8.99
CA ALA A 23 -19.04 1.13 -8.72
C ALA A 23 -18.19 0.87 -9.98
N SER A 24 -17.17 1.69 -10.17
CA SER A 24 -16.24 1.50 -11.28
C SER A 24 -15.47 0.18 -11.12
N SER A 25 -14.98 -0.38 -12.24
CA SER A 25 -14.11 -1.57 -12.20
C SER A 25 -12.90 -1.37 -11.31
N LEU A 26 -12.35 -0.15 -11.25
CA LEU A 26 -11.22 0.18 -10.39
C LEU A 26 -11.62 0.08 -8.91
N SER A 27 -12.73 0.70 -8.50
CA SER A 27 -13.23 0.62 -7.14
C SER A 27 -13.62 -0.80 -6.78
N PHE A 28 -14.39 -1.46 -7.62
CA PHE A 28 -14.89 -2.80 -7.34
C PHE A 28 -13.77 -3.83 -7.18
N TYR A 29 -12.88 -3.95 -8.18
CA TYR A 29 -11.82 -4.98 -8.13
C TYR A 29 -10.63 -4.55 -7.29
N GLN A 30 -10.11 -3.35 -7.47
CA GLN A 30 -8.85 -2.98 -6.81
C GLN A 30 -9.06 -2.56 -5.35
N LYS A 31 -10.04 -1.71 -5.05
CA LYS A 31 -10.33 -1.35 -3.66
C LYS A 31 -10.85 -2.56 -2.89
N GLY A 32 -11.68 -3.41 -3.50
CA GLY A 32 -12.14 -4.67 -2.92
C GLY A 32 -10.99 -5.62 -2.59
N ALA A 33 -10.03 -5.81 -3.50
CA ALA A 33 -8.84 -6.63 -3.23
C ALA A 33 -7.99 -6.07 -2.09
N TRP A 34 -7.79 -4.74 -2.03
CA TRP A 34 -7.09 -4.08 -0.92
C TRP A 34 -7.84 -4.22 0.41
N ALA A 35 -9.16 -4.13 0.39
CA ALA A 35 -10.01 -4.34 1.57
C ALA A 35 -9.82 -5.75 2.14
N LEU A 36 -9.88 -6.79 1.32
CA LEU A 36 -9.62 -8.17 1.75
C LEU A 36 -8.18 -8.35 2.25
N HIS A 37 -7.21 -7.74 1.59
CA HIS A 37 -5.83 -7.76 2.04
C HIS A 37 -5.66 -7.08 3.40
N PHE A 38 -6.34 -5.96 3.63
CA PHE A 38 -6.33 -5.27 4.93
C PHE A 38 -6.88 -6.16 6.05
N VAL A 39 -8.03 -6.82 5.84
CA VAL A 39 -8.58 -7.78 6.81
C VAL A 39 -7.57 -8.89 7.10
N ARG A 40 -7.01 -9.52 6.04
CA ARG A 40 -6.02 -10.60 6.18
C ARG A 40 -4.80 -10.19 7.02
N GLU A 41 -4.26 -9.01 6.76
CA GLU A 41 -3.08 -8.51 7.48
C GLU A 41 -3.40 -8.04 8.90
N SER A 42 -4.64 -7.66 9.16
CA SER A 42 -5.09 -7.24 10.49
C SER A 42 -5.32 -8.42 11.42
N ILE A 43 -5.95 -9.50 10.95
CA ILE A 43 -6.28 -10.67 11.78
C ILE A 43 -5.26 -11.83 11.66
N GLY A 44 -4.38 -11.76 10.68
CA GLY A 44 -3.38 -12.77 10.36
C GLY A 44 -3.90 -13.88 9.43
N TYR A 45 -2.97 -14.44 8.64
CA TYR A 45 -3.28 -15.42 7.59
C TYR A 45 -4.10 -16.61 8.06
N LYS A 46 -3.72 -17.23 9.20
CA LYS A 46 -4.42 -18.46 9.70
C LYS A 46 -5.89 -18.20 10.03
N LYS A 47 -6.20 -17.09 10.70
CA LYS A 47 -7.58 -16.72 11.04
C LYS A 47 -8.37 -16.36 9.79
N PHE A 48 -7.77 -15.59 8.88
CA PHE A 48 -8.38 -15.22 7.61
C PHE A 48 -8.71 -16.45 6.75
N ASP A 49 -7.75 -17.38 6.56
CA ASP A 49 -7.94 -18.63 5.82
C ASP A 49 -9.09 -19.47 6.41
N LYS A 50 -9.15 -19.58 7.76
CA LYS A 50 -10.24 -20.26 8.46
C LYS A 50 -11.60 -19.60 8.17
N ALA A 51 -11.68 -18.27 8.24
CA ALA A 51 -12.91 -17.54 7.95
C ALA A 51 -13.39 -17.75 6.52
N VAL A 52 -12.47 -17.65 5.55
CA VAL A 52 -12.76 -17.86 4.12
C VAL A 52 -13.27 -19.30 3.87
N LYS A 53 -12.59 -20.31 4.42
CA LYS A 53 -13.02 -21.71 4.29
C LYS A 53 -14.40 -21.96 4.89
N ASN A 54 -14.67 -21.39 6.06
CA ASN A 54 -15.99 -21.50 6.71
C ASN A 54 -17.08 -20.83 5.86
N TYR A 55 -16.79 -19.61 5.36
CA TYR A 55 -17.69 -18.88 4.49
C TYR A 55 -18.04 -19.69 3.23
N LEU A 56 -17.03 -20.15 2.49
CA LEU A 56 -17.23 -20.93 1.26
C LEU A 56 -17.99 -22.21 1.51
N LYS A 57 -17.68 -22.96 2.60
CA LYS A 57 -18.38 -24.19 2.95
C LYS A 57 -19.85 -23.95 3.32
N LYS A 58 -20.14 -22.87 4.07
CA LYS A 58 -21.48 -22.58 4.57
C LYS A 58 -22.42 -22.04 3.49
N TYR A 59 -21.86 -21.25 2.57
CA TYR A 59 -22.65 -20.50 1.61
C TYR A 59 -22.49 -20.97 0.15
N GLN A 60 -21.84 -22.10 -0.09
CA GLN A 60 -21.73 -22.67 -1.44
C GLN A 60 -23.13 -22.82 -2.08
N PHE A 61 -23.25 -22.40 -3.31
CA PHE A 61 -24.50 -22.43 -4.10
C PHE A 61 -25.65 -21.58 -3.53
N LYS A 62 -25.37 -20.61 -2.67
CA LYS A 62 -26.35 -19.69 -2.09
C LYS A 62 -26.09 -18.25 -2.54
N ASN A 63 -27.15 -17.44 -2.57
CA ASN A 63 -26.98 -16.00 -2.61
C ASN A 63 -26.42 -15.51 -1.29
N VAL A 64 -25.50 -14.56 -1.34
CA VAL A 64 -24.79 -14.06 -0.17
C VAL A 64 -24.71 -12.55 -0.19
N GLU A 65 -24.63 -11.99 1.00
CA GLU A 65 -24.37 -10.58 1.24
C GLU A 65 -22.98 -10.41 1.89
N THR A 66 -22.44 -9.20 1.84
CA THR A 66 -21.14 -8.89 2.46
C THR A 66 -21.12 -9.22 3.95
N ASP A 67 -22.22 -8.99 4.64
CA ASP A 67 -22.33 -9.28 6.08
C ASP A 67 -22.20 -10.77 6.42
N ASP A 68 -22.55 -11.65 5.50
CA ASP A 68 -22.33 -13.10 5.66
C ASP A 68 -20.83 -13.43 5.78
N PHE A 69 -20.01 -12.77 4.99
CA PHE A 69 -18.56 -12.90 5.09
C PHE A 69 -18.01 -12.26 6.38
N LEU A 70 -18.47 -11.07 6.74
CA LEU A 70 -18.02 -10.36 7.95
C LEU A 70 -18.41 -11.12 9.23
N VAL A 71 -19.53 -11.84 9.24
CA VAL A 71 -19.89 -12.75 10.34
C VAL A 71 -18.83 -13.84 10.54
N GLU A 72 -18.31 -14.43 9.47
CA GLU A 72 -17.26 -15.46 9.61
C GLU A 72 -15.93 -14.86 10.09
N ILE A 73 -15.63 -13.59 9.76
CA ILE A 73 -14.48 -12.85 10.32
C ILE A 73 -14.62 -12.64 11.83
N ARG A 74 -15.81 -12.20 12.30
CA ARG A 74 -16.10 -11.99 13.73
C ARG A 74 -15.98 -13.27 14.55
N LYS A 75 -16.29 -14.43 13.98
CA LYS A 75 -16.16 -15.73 14.68
C LYS A 75 -14.71 -16.14 14.98
N VAL A 76 -13.74 -15.58 14.26
CA VAL A 76 -12.33 -15.97 14.39
C VAL A 76 -11.44 -14.86 14.97
N SER A 77 -11.97 -13.65 15.12
CA SER A 77 -11.20 -12.48 15.58
C SER A 77 -12.11 -11.39 16.15
N ASP A 78 -11.54 -10.52 16.98
CA ASP A 78 -12.17 -9.30 17.50
C ASP A 78 -12.00 -8.10 16.54
N PHE A 79 -11.81 -8.36 15.25
CA PHE A 79 -11.65 -7.33 14.23
C PHE A 79 -12.93 -6.48 14.12
N ASP A 80 -12.75 -5.16 14.15
CA ASP A 80 -13.86 -4.20 14.03
C ASP A 80 -14.40 -4.18 12.58
N THR A 81 -15.33 -5.10 12.32
CA THR A 81 -15.97 -5.25 11.02
C THR A 81 -16.88 -4.09 10.67
N GLU A 82 -17.43 -3.38 11.66
CA GLU A 82 -18.33 -2.24 11.43
C GLU A 82 -17.54 -1.03 10.94
N ASN A 83 -16.43 -0.70 11.60
CA ASN A 83 -15.53 0.36 11.13
C ASN A 83 -14.92 0.00 9.76
N PHE A 84 -14.53 -1.26 9.57
CA PHE A 84 -14.04 -1.74 8.26
C PHE A 84 -15.07 -1.52 7.15
N LYS A 85 -16.33 -1.93 7.36
CA LYS A 85 -17.41 -1.77 6.40
C LYS A 85 -17.59 -0.30 6.02
N LYS A 86 -17.67 0.57 7.04
CA LYS A 86 -17.83 2.01 6.85
C LYS A 86 -16.70 2.62 6.04
N VAL A 87 -15.43 2.31 6.37
CA VAL A 87 -14.26 2.96 5.75
C VAL A 87 -13.95 2.39 4.36
N TRP A 88 -14.04 1.06 4.21
CA TRP A 88 -13.57 0.40 3.00
C TRP A 88 -14.66 0.15 1.97
N LEU A 89 -15.88 -0.11 2.40
CA LEU A 89 -16.95 -0.59 1.54
C LEU A 89 -18.02 0.47 1.26
N GLU A 90 -18.39 1.26 2.27
CA GLU A 90 -19.45 2.26 2.18
C GLU A 90 -18.93 3.68 1.90
N ASP A 91 -17.64 3.98 2.17
CA ASP A 91 -17.02 5.24 1.79
C ASP A 91 -16.26 5.09 0.46
N TYR A 92 -16.33 6.11 -0.39
CA TYR A 92 -15.55 6.19 -1.64
C TYR A 92 -14.11 6.65 -1.42
N LYS A 93 -13.81 7.30 -0.30
CA LYS A 93 -12.51 7.89 -0.02
C LYS A 93 -11.38 6.85 -0.02
N TYR A 94 -10.18 7.34 -0.30
CA TYR A 94 -8.96 6.55 -0.21
C TYR A 94 -8.56 6.35 1.27
N PRO A 95 -8.53 5.11 1.79
CA PRO A 95 -8.20 4.83 3.19
C PRO A 95 -6.69 4.91 3.41
N ALA A 96 -6.13 6.12 3.44
CA ALA A 96 -4.69 6.39 3.41
C ALA A 96 -3.93 5.72 4.56
N ASN A 97 -4.46 5.75 5.78
CA ASN A 97 -3.79 5.18 6.96
C ASN A 97 -3.68 3.66 6.85
N ASP A 98 -4.75 2.99 6.45
CA ASP A 98 -4.79 1.54 6.32
C ASP A 98 -3.90 1.05 5.17
N ILE A 99 -3.89 1.75 4.05
CA ILE A 99 -3.02 1.42 2.92
C ILE A 99 -1.55 1.68 3.28
N ASN A 100 -1.21 2.76 3.98
CA ASN A 100 0.14 2.98 4.47
C ASN A 100 0.57 1.89 5.46
N PHE A 101 -0.30 1.48 6.38
CA PHE A 101 -0.04 0.34 7.27
C PHE A 101 0.31 -0.93 6.48
N LEU A 102 -0.46 -1.25 5.43
CA LEU A 102 -0.18 -2.41 4.57
C LEU A 102 1.15 -2.28 3.83
N LEU A 103 1.43 -1.14 3.23
CA LEU A 103 2.66 -0.91 2.49
C LEU A 103 3.89 -0.99 3.39
N THR A 104 3.83 -0.44 4.60
CA THR A 104 4.97 -0.43 5.53
C THR A 104 5.28 -1.78 6.17
N LYS A 105 4.40 -2.78 6.06
CA LYS A 105 4.72 -4.17 6.44
C LYS A 105 5.82 -4.77 5.56
N ASN A 106 5.94 -4.36 4.32
CA ASN A 106 7.03 -4.74 3.45
C ASN A 106 8.24 -3.82 3.69
N GLY A 107 9.41 -4.40 4.03
CA GLY A 107 10.63 -3.65 4.35
C GLY A 107 11.05 -2.70 3.24
N PHE A 108 11.09 -3.20 1.99
CA PHE A 108 11.41 -2.38 0.82
C PHE A 108 10.45 -1.18 0.67
N MET A 109 9.14 -1.42 0.79
CA MET A 109 8.14 -0.36 0.67
C MET A 109 8.25 0.68 1.78
N ARG A 110 8.52 0.22 3.00
CA ARG A 110 8.77 1.11 4.15
C ARG A 110 9.95 2.05 3.88
N ASP A 111 11.05 1.50 3.38
CA ASP A 111 12.27 2.26 3.11
C ASP A 111 12.08 3.21 1.92
N LEU A 112 11.37 2.78 0.87
CA LEU A 112 11.00 3.63 -0.25
C LEU A 112 10.10 4.80 0.17
N LEU A 113 9.09 4.56 1.01
CA LEU A 113 8.20 5.61 1.51
C LEU A 113 8.94 6.61 2.40
N LYS A 114 9.86 6.15 3.25
CA LYS A 114 10.73 7.02 4.04
C LYS A 114 11.58 7.90 3.14
N LEU A 115 12.24 7.30 2.14
CA LEU A 115 13.08 8.03 1.21
C LEU A 115 12.26 9.08 0.40
N GLN A 116 11.05 8.72 -0.02
CA GLN A 116 10.15 9.65 -0.70
C GLN A 116 9.69 10.81 0.20
N HIS A 117 9.57 10.59 1.49
CA HIS A 117 9.26 11.66 2.45
C HIS A 117 10.35 12.73 2.46
N GLU A 118 11.62 12.31 2.31
CA GLU A 118 12.78 13.19 2.26
C GLU A 118 12.92 14.02 0.96
N ARG A 119 12.03 13.86 -0.02
CA ARG A 119 12.07 14.66 -1.26
C ARG A 119 12.05 16.17 -1.02
N LYS A 120 11.40 16.61 0.06
CA LYS A 120 11.26 18.02 0.42
C LYS A 120 12.38 18.53 1.33
N SER A 121 13.19 17.64 1.89
CA SER A 121 14.32 17.97 2.75
C SER A 121 15.46 18.58 1.93
N LYS A 122 16.22 19.49 2.52
CA LYS A 122 17.41 20.08 1.88
C LYS A 122 18.44 18.98 1.60
N LEU A 123 19.28 19.20 0.58
CA LEU A 123 20.31 18.22 0.20
C LEU A 123 21.24 17.90 1.37
N GLU A 124 21.66 18.91 2.11
CA GLU A 124 22.59 18.78 3.24
C GLU A 124 22.04 17.82 4.30
N ASP A 125 20.73 17.89 4.58
CA ASP A 125 20.08 17.08 5.63
C ASP A 125 19.98 15.59 5.25
N LYS A 126 19.82 15.31 3.96
CA LYS A 126 19.60 13.94 3.45
C LYS A 126 20.82 13.32 2.76
N TYR A 127 21.88 14.08 2.52
CA TYR A 127 23.04 13.64 1.71
C TYR A 127 23.63 12.30 2.20
N ASN A 128 23.85 12.17 3.50
CA ASN A 128 24.41 10.94 4.07
C ASN A 128 23.46 9.73 3.90
N LEU A 129 22.14 9.94 4.03
CA LEU A 129 21.15 8.90 3.77
C LEU A 129 21.20 8.43 2.32
N LEU A 130 21.23 9.38 1.36
CA LEU A 130 21.30 9.08 -0.06
C LEU A 130 22.59 8.29 -0.40
N LYS A 131 23.71 8.71 0.17
CA LYS A 131 25.02 8.05 0.01
C LYS A 131 25.02 6.61 0.54
N VAL A 132 24.45 6.37 1.73
CA VAL A 132 24.33 5.04 2.31
C VAL A 132 23.49 4.12 1.43
N ILE A 133 22.36 4.60 0.91
CA ILE A 133 21.49 3.82 0.02
C ILE A 133 22.23 3.44 -1.27
N LEU A 134 22.95 4.35 -1.90
CA LEU A 134 23.70 4.06 -3.14
C LEU A 134 24.81 3.01 -2.93
N LYS A 135 25.46 3.01 -1.74
CA LYS A 135 26.52 2.05 -1.39
C LYS A 135 26.00 0.68 -0.91
N SER A 136 24.73 0.58 -0.58
CA SER A 136 24.14 -0.64 -0.07
C SER A 136 23.67 -1.58 -1.19
N ASP A 137 23.34 -2.84 -0.82
CA ASP A 137 22.65 -3.80 -1.68
C ASP A 137 21.15 -3.51 -1.83
N ALA A 138 20.78 -2.22 -1.74
CA ALA A 138 19.39 -1.81 -1.87
C ALA A 138 18.85 -2.10 -3.27
N TYR A 139 17.56 -2.47 -3.32
CA TYR A 139 16.87 -2.67 -4.60
C TYR A 139 17.03 -1.47 -5.53
N PHE A 140 17.18 -1.74 -6.82
CA PHE A 140 17.33 -0.73 -7.87
C PHE A 140 16.33 0.43 -7.76
N ALA A 141 15.07 0.16 -7.39
CA ALA A 141 14.06 1.21 -7.24
C ALA A 141 14.38 2.22 -6.11
N LEU A 142 15.09 1.83 -5.04
CA LEU A 142 15.59 2.76 -4.01
C LEU A 142 16.74 3.60 -4.55
N LYS A 143 17.69 2.99 -5.24
CA LYS A 143 18.80 3.71 -5.88
C LYS A 143 18.29 4.70 -6.94
N ASN A 144 17.30 4.29 -7.72
CA ASN A 144 16.66 5.15 -8.72
C ASN A 144 15.91 6.33 -8.08
N GLU A 145 15.28 6.13 -6.91
CA GLU A 145 14.67 7.23 -6.14
C GLU A 145 15.74 8.24 -5.68
N VAL A 146 16.94 7.78 -5.28
CA VAL A 146 18.06 8.69 -4.95
C VAL A 146 18.43 9.54 -6.15
N ILE A 147 18.65 8.93 -7.33
CA ILE A 147 18.96 9.65 -8.56
C ILE A 147 17.86 10.66 -8.92
N TYR A 148 16.59 10.27 -8.76
CA TYR A 148 15.48 11.19 -8.95
C TYR A 148 15.56 12.42 -8.03
N GLN A 149 15.98 12.25 -6.78
CA GLN A 149 16.04 13.35 -5.81
C GLN A 149 17.21 14.31 -6.04
N ILE A 150 18.32 13.84 -6.61
CA ILE A 150 19.51 14.66 -6.84
C ILE A 150 19.58 15.28 -8.24
N ARG A 151 18.70 14.91 -9.15
CA ARG A 151 18.74 15.29 -10.57
C ARG A 151 18.72 16.80 -10.86
N ASN A 152 18.13 17.58 -9.95
CA ASN A 152 18.01 19.04 -10.10
C ASN A 152 18.94 19.80 -9.15
N GLU A 153 19.78 19.10 -8.39
CA GLU A 153 20.76 19.70 -7.50
C GLU A 153 22.01 20.16 -8.29
N PRO A 154 22.75 21.17 -7.84
CA PRO A 154 24.02 21.58 -8.45
C PRO A 154 24.98 20.40 -8.56
N PHE A 155 25.52 20.20 -9.76
CA PHE A 155 26.33 19.01 -10.09
C PHE A 155 27.56 18.83 -9.18
N ASP A 156 28.24 19.93 -8.86
CA ASP A 156 29.40 19.96 -7.94
C ASP A 156 29.05 19.40 -6.54
N LYS A 157 27.82 19.63 -6.06
CA LYS A 157 27.36 19.14 -4.77
C LYS A 157 26.99 17.65 -4.76
N VAL A 158 26.68 17.07 -5.92
CA VAL A 158 26.19 15.68 -6.03
C VAL A 158 27.10 14.77 -6.86
N LEU A 159 28.24 15.28 -7.33
CA LEU A 159 29.19 14.53 -8.15
C LEU A 159 29.59 13.20 -7.51
N GLU A 160 29.90 13.19 -6.22
CA GLU A 160 30.24 11.95 -5.49
C GLU A 160 29.10 10.93 -5.53
N LEU A 161 27.85 11.38 -5.39
CA LEU A 161 26.68 10.47 -5.43
C LEU A 161 26.51 9.85 -6.83
N TYR A 162 26.73 10.60 -7.89
CA TYR A 162 26.73 10.07 -9.25
C TYR A 162 27.87 9.07 -9.49
N GLN A 163 29.07 9.36 -8.98
CA GLN A 163 30.21 8.44 -9.07
C GLN A 163 29.92 7.12 -8.35
N ILE A 164 29.33 7.17 -7.14
CA ILE A 164 28.93 5.97 -6.41
C ILE A 164 27.88 5.20 -7.21
N ALA A 165 26.87 5.89 -7.77
CA ALA A 165 25.82 5.23 -8.55
C ALA A 165 26.36 4.54 -9.80
N LEU A 166 27.31 5.17 -10.51
CA LEU A 166 27.95 4.57 -11.70
C LEU A 166 28.82 3.36 -11.37
N ASN A 167 29.49 3.38 -10.20
CA ASN A 167 30.33 2.28 -9.75
C ASN A 167 29.54 1.16 -9.03
N SER A 168 28.28 1.40 -8.72
CA SER A 168 27.41 0.39 -8.09
C SER A 168 26.68 -0.49 -9.14
N ASN A 169 27.28 -0.62 -10.33
CA ASN A 169 26.78 -1.51 -11.36
C ASN A 169 26.95 -2.94 -10.92
N GLU A 170 25.85 -3.47 -10.40
CA GLU A 170 25.49 -4.89 -10.61
C GLU A 170 24.07 -5.10 -10.19
#